data_17f1ac16148f6fd86454fccf44f959ca
#
_entry.id   17f1ac16148f6fd86454fccf44f959ca
#
_cell.length_a   1.000
_cell.length_b   1.000
_cell.length_c   1.000
_cell.angle_alpha   90.00
_cell.angle_beta   90.00
_cell.angle_gamma   90.00
#
_symmetry.space_group_name_H-M   'P 1'
#
loop_
_entity.id
_entity.type
_entity.pdbx_description
1 polymer ?
#
loop_
_entity_poly.entity_id
_entity_poly.type
_entity_poly.pdbx_seq_one_letter_code
_entity_poly.pdbx_strand_id
1 'polypeptide(L)'
;MISCISCENIHLFGSAFHSQFQLRYRAFIERQDYDVRIYRGMEYDQYDTPASHYLVYHTRDGRALGVSRLTPTTQGCMLQDLWPGMVEDKALLSAADVWEGTRYCIDKDVEPALRTRIIHEMAAAYLEFGLQAGIRKIIGMMPTYIYRSVFEKPGIDMEYLGPVTMIGGHRIRALAIPVDHRQLQNVRARTGIDDAVLAFLPGAREEGFSYEKAA
;
A
#
# COMPACT_ATOMS: atom_id res chain seq x y z
N MET A 1 -2.69 0.98 15.29
CA MET A 1 -3.62 0.01 14.67
C MET A 1 -3.77 0.38 13.20
N ILE A 2 -3.75 -0.61 12.33
CA ILE A 2 -3.98 -0.41 10.90
C ILE A 2 -5.38 -0.89 10.55
N SER A 3 -6.16 -0.03 9.89
CA SER A 3 -7.46 -0.39 9.33
C SER A 3 -7.36 -0.53 7.82
N CYS A 4 -7.97 -1.58 7.28
CA CYS A 4 -8.22 -1.71 5.85
C CYS A 4 -9.53 -1.01 5.52
N ILE A 5 -9.46 0.10 4.82
CA ILE A 5 -10.62 0.93 4.48
C ILE A 5 -10.91 0.77 2.99
N SER A 6 -12.16 0.43 2.66
CA SER A 6 -12.68 0.32 1.29
C SER A 6 -14.03 1.03 1.17
N CYS A 7 -14.60 1.08 -0.02
CA CYS A 7 -15.94 1.64 -0.21
C CYS A 7 -17.02 0.92 0.61
N GLU A 8 -16.81 -0.33 1.00
CA GLU A 8 -17.77 -1.14 1.77
C GLU A 8 -17.86 -0.70 3.24
N ASN A 9 -16.74 -0.24 3.82
CA ASN A 9 -16.65 0.08 5.25
C ASN A 9 -16.25 1.54 5.55
N ILE A 10 -16.17 2.39 4.54
CA ILE A 10 -15.78 3.80 4.69
C ILE A 10 -16.66 4.56 5.70
N HIS A 11 -17.92 4.16 5.84
CA HIS A 11 -18.88 4.76 6.77
C HIS A 11 -18.46 4.58 8.25
N LEU A 12 -17.63 3.59 8.56
CA LEU A 12 -17.09 3.34 9.90
C LEU A 12 -15.78 4.12 10.16
N PHE A 13 -15.09 4.54 9.11
CA PHE A 13 -13.75 5.13 9.16
C PHE A 13 -13.68 6.53 8.55
N GLY A 14 -14.80 7.26 8.47
CA GLY A 14 -14.87 8.53 7.76
C GLY A 14 -13.76 9.53 8.09
N SER A 15 -13.41 9.70 9.37
CA SER A 15 -12.30 10.57 9.79
C SER A 15 -10.95 10.09 9.30
N ALA A 16 -10.65 8.79 9.43
CA ALA A 16 -9.39 8.21 8.98
C ALA A 16 -9.27 8.22 7.46
N PHE A 17 -10.37 7.93 6.77
CA PHE A 17 -10.45 8.00 5.32
C PHE A 17 -10.21 9.41 4.78
N HIS A 18 -10.83 10.42 5.36
CA HIS A 18 -10.57 11.81 4.99
C HIS A 18 -9.13 12.24 5.32
N SER A 19 -8.66 11.90 6.52
CA SER A 19 -7.34 12.29 7.00
C SER A 19 -6.20 11.69 6.17
N GLN A 20 -6.35 10.51 5.55
CA GLN A 20 -5.30 9.92 4.73
C GLN A 20 -5.06 10.74 3.44
N PHE A 21 -6.08 11.34 2.84
CA PHE A 21 -5.89 12.25 1.69
C PHE A 21 -5.13 13.52 2.07
N GLN A 22 -5.36 14.04 3.29
CA GLN A 22 -4.60 15.18 3.83
C GLN A 22 -3.15 14.78 4.13
N LEU A 23 -2.91 13.57 4.65
CA LEU A 23 -1.56 13.04 4.85
C LEU A 23 -0.81 12.93 3.51
N ARG A 24 -1.48 12.41 2.48
CA ARG A 24 -0.92 12.33 1.12
C ARG A 24 -0.58 13.71 0.55
N TYR A 25 -1.42 14.72 0.76
CA TYR A 25 -1.14 16.10 0.37
C TYR A 25 0.15 16.61 1.02
N ARG A 26 0.30 16.47 2.35
CA ARG A 26 1.53 16.87 3.05
C ARG A 26 2.76 16.10 2.57
N ALA A 27 2.59 14.82 2.24
CA ALA A 27 3.70 13.96 1.85
C ALA A 27 4.14 14.18 0.39
N PHE A 28 3.22 14.30 -0.55
CA PHE A 28 3.52 14.34 -1.97
C PHE A 28 3.56 15.74 -2.55
N ILE A 29 2.76 16.68 -2.02
CA ILE A 29 2.76 18.07 -2.48
C ILE A 29 3.73 18.92 -1.67
N GLU A 30 3.47 19.10 -0.38
CA GLU A 30 4.28 20.04 0.43
C GLU A 30 5.73 19.60 0.61
N ARG A 31 6.00 18.28 0.69
CA ARG A 31 7.35 17.76 0.94
C ARG A 31 8.11 17.37 -0.33
N GLN A 32 7.41 16.84 -1.35
CA GLN A 32 8.04 16.24 -2.54
C GLN A 32 7.76 17.01 -3.84
N ASP A 33 6.89 18.03 -3.79
CA ASP A 33 6.54 18.89 -4.92
C ASP A 33 6.06 18.11 -6.17
N TYR A 34 5.25 17.06 -5.95
CA TYR A 34 4.69 16.29 -7.06
C TYR A 34 3.55 17.06 -7.72
N ASP A 35 3.56 17.09 -9.05
CA ASP A 35 2.47 17.64 -9.86
C ASP A 35 1.33 16.62 -9.96
N VAL A 36 0.47 16.59 -8.95
CA VAL A 36 -0.70 15.72 -8.85
C VAL A 36 -1.94 16.52 -8.43
N ARG A 37 -3.12 15.96 -8.65
CA ARG A 37 -4.38 16.65 -8.36
C ARG A 37 -4.56 16.92 -6.86
N ILE A 38 -5.05 18.12 -6.56
CA ILE A 38 -5.35 18.54 -5.19
C ILE A 38 -6.75 19.13 -5.10
N TYR A 39 -7.39 18.94 -3.95
CA TYR A 39 -8.64 19.61 -3.61
C TYR A 39 -8.70 19.87 -2.11
N ARG A 40 -8.80 21.14 -1.71
CA ARG A 40 -8.94 21.56 -0.29
C ARG A 40 -7.92 20.93 0.66
N GLY A 41 -6.63 20.90 0.28
CA GLY A 41 -5.57 20.29 1.08
C GLY A 41 -5.58 18.76 1.10
N MET A 42 -6.20 18.14 0.13
CA MET A 42 -6.21 16.70 -0.10
C MET A 42 -5.56 16.38 -1.46
N GLU A 43 -4.76 15.32 -1.52
CA GLU A 43 -4.24 14.75 -2.77
C GLU A 43 -5.09 13.53 -3.14
N TYR A 44 -5.50 13.44 -4.40
CA TYR A 44 -6.21 12.30 -4.97
C TYR A 44 -5.89 12.16 -6.45
N ASP A 45 -6.13 10.97 -7.00
CA ASP A 45 -5.93 10.71 -8.42
C ASP A 45 -7.03 9.80 -9.01
N GLN A 46 -6.92 9.48 -10.30
CA GLN A 46 -7.89 8.63 -11.00
C GLN A 46 -7.90 7.17 -10.53
N TYR A 47 -6.92 6.75 -9.73
CA TYR A 47 -6.83 5.39 -9.17
C TYR A 47 -7.45 5.31 -7.76
N ASP A 48 -7.98 6.40 -7.22
CA ASP A 48 -8.82 6.42 -6.04
C ASP A 48 -10.27 6.02 -6.44
N THR A 49 -10.47 4.73 -6.69
CA THR A 49 -11.71 4.15 -7.22
C THR A 49 -12.43 3.31 -6.15
N PRO A 50 -13.68 2.89 -6.38
CA PRO A 50 -14.34 1.95 -5.47
C PRO A 50 -13.61 0.62 -5.25
N ALA A 51 -12.74 0.20 -6.18
CA ALA A 51 -11.92 -0.99 -6.04
C ALA A 51 -10.67 -0.78 -5.15
N SER A 52 -10.41 0.45 -4.74
CA SER A 52 -9.23 0.79 -3.92
C SER A 52 -9.43 0.41 -2.46
N HIS A 53 -8.41 -0.19 -1.88
CA HIS A 53 -8.29 -0.48 -0.47
C HIS A 53 -7.16 0.34 0.13
N TYR A 54 -7.39 0.93 1.28
CA TYR A 54 -6.40 1.77 1.96
C TYR A 54 -5.99 1.14 3.27
N LEU A 55 -4.73 0.79 3.41
CA LEU A 55 -4.14 0.42 4.69
C LEU A 55 -3.77 1.71 5.41
N VAL A 56 -4.51 2.07 6.45
CA VAL A 56 -4.35 3.33 7.16
C VAL A 56 -3.96 3.08 8.60
N TYR A 57 -2.73 3.49 8.96
CA TYR A 57 -2.33 3.60 10.35
C TYR A 57 -2.85 4.92 10.91
N HIS A 58 -3.73 4.86 11.90
CA HIS A 58 -4.36 6.06 12.44
C HIS A 58 -4.48 6.04 13.97
N THR A 59 -4.67 7.21 14.55
CA THR A 59 -5.00 7.41 15.96
C THR A 59 -6.48 7.07 16.22
N ARG A 60 -6.88 7.02 17.49
CA ARG A 60 -8.27 6.71 17.87
C ARG A 60 -9.29 7.74 17.37
N ASP A 61 -8.87 9.01 17.24
CA ASP A 61 -9.68 10.10 16.70
C ASP A 61 -9.67 10.18 15.17
N GLY A 62 -9.00 9.22 14.50
CA GLY A 62 -9.00 9.09 13.05
C GLY A 62 -7.93 9.91 12.32
N ARG A 63 -6.93 10.50 13.01
CA ARG A 63 -5.80 11.13 12.34
C ARG A 63 -4.90 10.07 11.70
N ALA A 64 -4.75 10.10 10.37
CA ALA A 64 -3.86 9.22 9.65
C ALA A 64 -2.38 9.61 9.89
N LEU A 65 -1.57 8.61 10.26
CA LEU A 65 -0.12 8.72 10.48
C LEU A 65 0.68 7.95 9.43
N GLY A 66 0.07 6.98 8.77
CA GLY A 66 0.62 6.24 7.66
C GLY A 66 -0.48 5.73 6.74
N VAL A 67 -0.21 5.63 5.45
CA VAL A 67 -1.16 5.12 4.47
C VAL A 67 -0.43 4.41 3.34
N SER A 68 -1.11 3.43 2.75
CA SER A 68 -0.85 2.92 1.42
C SER A 68 -2.15 2.52 0.76
N ARG A 69 -2.28 2.79 -0.55
CA ARG A 69 -3.40 2.34 -1.36
C ARG A 69 -3.02 1.06 -2.07
N LEU A 70 -3.93 0.08 -2.06
CA LEU A 70 -3.85 -1.17 -2.80
C LEU A 70 -5.02 -1.24 -3.78
N THR A 71 -4.74 -1.53 -5.06
CA THR A 71 -5.75 -1.59 -6.13
C THR A 71 -5.50 -2.83 -6.99
N PRO A 72 -6.56 -3.61 -7.35
CA PRO A 72 -6.41 -4.71 -8.31
C PRO A 72 -5.85 -4.18 -9.63
N THR A 73 -4.83 -4.81 -10.20
CA THR A 73 -4.26 -4.36 -11.48
C THR A 73 -5.27 -4.41 -12.63
N THR A 74 -6.32 -5.21 -12.49
CA THR A 74 -7.43 -5.31 -13.46
C THR A 74 -8.42 -4.14 -13.40
N GLN A 75 -8.35 -3.28 -12.36
CA GLN A 75 -9.26 -2.15 -12.15
C GLN A 75 -8.57 -0.77 -12.26
N GLY A 76 -7.39 -0.74 -12.85
CA GLY A 76 -6.55 0.44 -13.03
C GLY A 76 -5.19 0.26 -12.37
N CYS A 77 -4.15 0.24 -13.16
CA CYS A 77 -2.79 0.04 -12.73
C CYS A 77 -1.92 1.23 -13.19
N MET A 78 -1.43 2.00 -12.23
CA MET A 78 -0.60 3.18 -12.49
C MET A 78 0.69 2.80 -13.23
N LEU A 79 1.32 1.67 -12.88
CA LEU A 79 2.48 1.14 -13.58
C LEU A 79 2.18 0.85 -15.05
N GLN A 80 1.00 0.25 -15.33
CA GLN A 80 0.57 -0.03 -16.70
C GLN A 80 0.36 1.25 -17.50
N ASP A 81 -0.32 2.22 -16.92
CA ASP A 81 -0.76 3.42 -17.63
C ASP A 81 0.38 4.43 -17.85
N LEU A 82 1.25 4.60 -16.85
CA LEU A 82 2.26 5.66 -16.85
C LEU A 82 3.68 5.15 -17.10
N TRP A 83 4.02 3.96 -16.64
CA TRP A 83 5.39 3.43 -16.69
C TRP A 83 5.46 1.93 -17.06
N PRO A 84 4.78 1.49 -18.14
CA PRO A 84 4.77 0.06 -18.50
C PRO A 84 6.16 -0.47 -18.81
N GLY A 85 7.10 0.39 -19.24
CA GLY A 85 8.49 0.02 -19.53
C GLY A 85 9.30 -0.41 -18.29
N MET A 86 8.82 -0.13 -17.08
CA MET A 86 9.51 -0.52 -15.84
C MET A 86 9.24 -1.98 -15.41
N VAL A 87 8.31 -2.67 -16.06
CA VAL A 87 7.95 -4.06 -15.76
C VAL A 87 8.24 -4.92 -17.00
N GLU A 88 9.10 -5.92 -16.88
CA GLU A 88 9.48 -6.82 -17.98
C GLU A 88 8.34 -7.78 -18.31
N ASP A 89 7.79 -8.46 -17.30
CA ASP A 89 6.61 -9.35 -17.45
C ASP A 89 5.31 -8.53 -17.42
N LYS A 90 4.80 -8.19 -18.61
CA LYS A 90 3.57 -7.39 -18.76
C LYS A 90 2.32 -8.09 -18.24
N ALA A 91 2.32 -9.41 -18.11
CA ALA A 91 1.15 -10.13 -17.58
C ALA A 91 0.83 -9.74 -16.14
N LEU A 92 1.83 -9.30 -15.37
CA LEU A 92 1.63 -8.81 -13.99
C LEU A 92 0.78 -7.54 -13.92
N LEU A 93 0.74 -6.74 -14.98
CA LEU A 93 0.05 -5.45 -15.01
C LEU A 93 -1.48 -5.56 -15.15
N SER A 94 -2.00 -6.77 -15.39
CA SER A 94 -3.44 -7.03 -15.55
C SER A 94 -3.88 -8.40 -15.02
N ALA A 95 -3.09 -9.01 -14.14
CA ALA A 95 -3.42 -10.32 -13.56
C ALA A 95 -4.40 -10.19 -12.39
N ALA A 96 -5.40 -11.05 -12.31
CA ALA A 96 -6.44 -10.99 -11.29
C ALA A 96 -5.93 -11.19 -9.85
N ASP A 97 -4.83 -11.95 -9.70
CA ASP A 97 -4.17 -12.24 -8.43
C ASP A 97 -2.98 -11.32 -8.13
N VAL A 98 -2.85 -10.21 -8.88
CA VAL A 98 -1.81 -9.18 -8.69
C VAL A 98 -2.47 -7.84 -8.41
N TRP A 99 -2.03 -7.20 -7.33
CA TRP A 99 -2.49 -5.87 -6.95
C TRP A 99 -1.34 -4.87 -6.99
N GLU A 100 -1.65 -3.60 -7.20
CA GLU A 100 -0.67 -2.52 -7.16
C GLU A 100 -0.73 -1.78 -5.83
N GLY A 101 0.43 -1.64 -5.17
CA GLY A 101 0.62 -0.79 -3.99
C GLY A 101 1.14 0.59 -4.38
N THR A 102 0.41 1.62 -4.02
CA THR A 102 0.75 3.02 -4.32
C THR A 102 0.54 3.92 -3.11
N ARG A 103 0.97 5.18 -3.23
CA ARG A 103 0.72 6.21 -2.19
C ARG A 103 1.21 5.84 -0.79
N TYR A 104 2.26 5.02 -0.69
CA TYR A 104 2.90 4.72 0.59
C TYR A 104 3.54 5.99 1.17
N CYS A 105 3.04 6.44 2.29
CA CYS A 105 3.65 7.55 3.03
C CYS A 105 3.37 7.47 4.53
N ILE A 106 4.28 8.09 5.31
CA ILE A 106 4.17 8.25 6.76
C ILE A 106 4.34 9.73 7.08
N ASP A 107 3.55 10.22 8.02
CA ASP A 107 3.60 11.61 8.48
C ASP A 107 5.02 11.94 8.96
N LYS A 108 5.55 13.08 8.51
CA LYS A 108 6.93 13.51 8.82
C LYS A 108 7.14 13.82 10.30
N ASP A 109 6.07 14.22 10.98
CA ASP A 109 6.11 14.69 12.37
C ASP A 109 5.94 13.55 13.39
N VAL A 110 5.87 12.29 12.91
CA VAL A 110 5.83 11.10 13.78
C VAL A 110 7.21 10.85 14.38
N GLU A 111 7.24 10.65 15.69
CA GLU A 111 8.44 10.30 16.45
C GLU A 111 9.17 9.06 15.86
N PRO A 112 10.51 9.02 15.90
CA PRO A 112 11.30 7.95 15.25
C PRO A 112 10.90 6.53 15.67
N ALA A 113 10.64 6.30 16.96
CA ALA A 113 10.23 4.99 17.46
C ALA A 113 8.86 4.56 16.90
N LEU A 114 7.89 5.49 16.88
CA LEU A 114 6.57 5.23 16.31
C LEU A 114 6.65 5.07 14.79
N ARG A 115 7.51 5.83 14.10
CA ARG A 115 7.75 5.66 12.65
C ARG A 115 8.26 4.26 12.33
N THR A 116 9.22 3.75 13.09
CA THR A 116 9.74 2.39 12.95
C THR A 116 8.63 1.36 13.14
N ARG A 117 7.81 1.53 14.18
CA ARG A 117 6.67 0.66 14.43
C ARG A 117 5.65 0.69 13.28
N ILE A 118 5.31 1.87 12.74
CA ILE A 118 4.41 2.00 11.59
C ILE A 118 4.98 1.26 10.38
N ILE A 119 6.28 1.39 10.09
CA ILE A 119 6.94 0.67 8.99
C ILE A 119 6.79 -0.85 9.18
N HIS A 120 7.07 -1.35 10.36
CA HIS A 120 6.97 -2.78 10.67
C HIS A 120 5.53 -3.30 10.56
N GLU A 121 4.58 -2.60 11.17
CA GLU A 121 3.16 -2.98 11.10
C GLU A 121 2.62 -2.87 9.65
N MET A 122 3.01 -1.87 8.87
CA MET A 122 2.62 -1.76 7.47
C MET A 122 3.18 -2.90 6.62
N ALA A 123 4.41 -3.34 6.86
CA ALA A 123 4.99 -4.49 6.16
C ALA A 123 4.20 -5.78 6.45
N ALA A 124 3.83 -6.02 7.70
CA ALA A 124 2.96 -7.14 8.08
C ALA A 124 1.57 -7.01 7.46
N ALA A 125 0.97 -5.81 7.51
CA ALA A 125 -0.38 -5.55 6.97
C ALA A 125 -0.49 -5.81 5.46
N TYR A 126 0.54 -5.51 4.69
CA TYR A 126 0.59 -5.85 3.26
C TYR A 126 0.43 -7.35 3.02
N LEU A 127 1.12 -8.17 3.82
CA LEU A 127 1.09 -9.62 3.69
C LEU A 127 -0.22 -10.20 4.27
N GLU A 128 -0.69 -9.70 5.41
CA GLU A 128 -1.97 -10.11 6.00
C GLU A 128 -3.14 -9.82 5.05
N PHE A 129 -3.18 -8.61 4.47
CA PHE A 129 -4.17 -8.25 3.47
C PHE A 129 -4.09 -9.17 2.25
N GLY A 130 -2.87 -9.33 1.69
CA GLY A 130 -2.69 -10.13 0.50
C GLY A 130 -3.07 -11.60 0.69
N LEU A 131 -2.73 -12.22 1.83
CA LEU A 131 -3.13 -13.58 2.16
C LEU A 131 -4.64 -13.73 2.27
N GLN A 132 -5.32 -12.76 2.91
CA GLN A 132 -6.76 -12.79 3.06
C GLN A 132 -7.50 -12.58 1.74
N ALA A 133 -7.00 -11.68 0.89
CA ALA A 133 -7.59 -11.37 -0.42
C ALA A 133 -7.21 -12.37 -1.53
N GLY A 134 -6.43 -13.42 -1.22
CA GLY A 134 -5.97 -14.38 -2.22
C GLY A 134 -5.01 -13.82 -3.26
N ILE A 135 -4.27 -12.76 -2.90
CA ILE A 135 -3.32 -12.09 -3.77
C ILE A 135 -2.00 -12.87 -3.79
N ARG A 136 -1.45 -13.10 -4.97
CA ARG A 136 -0.14 -13.76 -5.15
C ARG A 136 1.03 -12.77 -5.07
N LYS A 137 0.85 -11.55 -5.60
CA LYS A 137 1.87 -10.51 -5.61
C LYS A 137 1.27 -9.12 -5.44
N ILE A 138 1.96 -8.27 -4.71
CA ILE A 138 1.69 -6.83 -4.69
C ILE A 138 2.84 -6.15 -5.40
N ILE A 139 2.56 -5.51 -6.55
CA ILE A 139 3.54 -4.78 -7.34
C ILE A 139 3.53 -3.30 -7.00
N GLY A 140 4.61 -2.60 -7.30
CA GLY A 140 4.68 -1.15 -7.14
C GLY A 140 6.03 -0.60 -7.57
N MET A 141 6.20 0.71 -7.48
CA MET A 141 7.47 1.35 -7.73
C MET A 141 7.78 2.41 -6.67
N MET A 142 9.05 2.55 -6.33
CA MET A 142 9.50 3.60 -5.42
C MET A 142 11.02 3.84 -5.55
N PRO A 143 11.53 4.95 -4.95
CA PRO A 143 12.97 5.17 -4.86
C PRO A 143 13.69 4.02 -4.17
N THR A 144 14.85 3.63 -4.73
CA THR A 144 15.60 2.44 -4.29
C THR A 144 16.02 2.49 -2.83
N TYR A 145 16.22 3.67 -2.24
CA TYR A 145 16.55 3.83 -0.84
C TYR A 145 15.35 3.67 0.11
N ILE A 146 14.13 3.91 -0.40
CA ILE A 146 12.89 3.80 0.40
C ILE A 146 12.51 2.33 0.57
N TYR A 147 12.43 1.54 -0.51
CA TYR A 147 11.97 0.16 -0.38
C TYR A 147 12.86 -0.69 0.55
N ARG A 148 14.17 -0.41 0.57
CA ARG A 148 15.06 -1.05 1.54
C ARG A 148 14.67 -0.80 2.99
N SER A 149 14.28 0.44 3.30
CA SER A 149 13.91 0.81 4.67
C SER A 149 12.52 0.34 5.06
N VAL A 150 11.56 0.31 4.12
CA VAL A 150 10.15 0.03 4.44
C VAL A 150 9.75 -1.43 4.23
N PHE A 151 10.50 -2.21 3.44
CA PHE A 151 10.18 -3.61 3.15
C PHE A 151 11.34 -4.57 3.43
N GLU A 152 12.56 -4.35 2.90
CA GLU A 152 13.68 -5.28 3.11
C GLU A 152 14.11 -5.36 4.59
N LYS A 153 14.24 -4.21 5.26
CA LYS A 153 14.61 -4.21 6.68
C LYS A 153 13.60 -4.93 7.57
N PRO A 154 12.28 -4.77 7.38
CA PRO A 154 11.28 -5.57 8.08
C PRO A 154 11.30 -7.07 7.75
N GLY A 155 11.95 -7.51 6.67
CA GLY A 155 12.12 -8.93 6.35
C GLY A 155 11.35 -9.43 5.13
N ILE A 156 10.89 -8.53 4.26
CA ILE A 156 10.26 -8.90 2.99
C ILE A 156 11.35 -9.14 1.93
N ASP A 157 11.35 -10.32 1.35
CA ASP A 157 12.13 -10.64 0.15
C ASP A 157 11.36 -10.16 -1.09
N MET A 158 11.89 -9.15 -1.78
CA MET A 158 11.26 -8.56 -2.94
C MET A 158 11.84 -9.10 -4.24
N GLU A 159 10.99 -9.15 -5.27
CA GLU A 159 11.40 -9.41 -6.65
C GLU A 159 11.51 -8.08 -7.42
N TYR A 160 12.54 -7.93 -8.22
CA TYR A 160 12.66 -6.77 -9.10
C TYR A 160 12.01 -7.05 -10.45
N LEU A 161 11.16 -6.13 -10.92
CA LEU A 161 10.35 -6.32 -12.12
C LEU A 161 10.97 -5.74 -13.38
N GLY A 162 12.06 -4.99 -13.25
CA GLY A 162 12.75 -4.37 -14.36
C GLY A 162 13.95 -3.53 -13.92
N PRO A 163 14.52 -2.73 -14.85
CA PRO A 163 15.70 -1.92 -14.58
C PRO A 163 15.40 -0.73 -13.65
N VAL A 164 16.47 -0.16 -13.09
CA VAL A 164 16.39 1.13 -12.40
C VAL A 164 16.20 2.24 -13.43
N THR A 165 15.20 3.07 -13.23
CA THR A 165 14.87 4.21 -14.11
C THR A 165 15.00 5.50 -13.33
N MET A 166 15.47 6.58 -13.99
CA MET A 166 15.51 7.92 -13.41
C MET A 166 14.18 8.63 -13.64
N ILE A 167 13.47 8.98 -12.57
CA ILE A 167 12.20 9.73 -12.61
C ILE A 167 12.29 10.85 -11.57
N GLY A 168 12.07 12.10 -11.98
CA GLY A 168 12.11 13.25 -11.09
C GLY A 168 13.43 13.38 -10.30
N GLY A 169 14.57 13.00 -10.91
CA GLY A 169 15.88 13.03 -10.25
C GLY A 169 16.15 11.86 -9.28
N HIS A 170 15.20 10.94 -9.10
CA HIS A 170 15.34 9.78 -8.22
C HIS A 170 15.56 8.48 -9.00
N ARG A 171 16.35 7.59 -8.42
CA ARG A 171 16.53 6.22 -8.91
C ARG A 171 15.31 5.38 -8.45
N ILE A 172 14.39 5.15 -9.36
CA ILE A 172 13.14 4.41 -9.13
C ILE A 172 13.29 2.99 -9.70
N ARG A 173 12.69 2.02 -9.04
CA ARG A 173 12.59 0.65 -9.55
C ARG A 173 11.21 0.08 -9.28
N ALA A 174 10.68 -0.65 -10.25
CA ALA A 174 9.51 -1.48 -10.05
C ALA A 174 9.88 -2.79 -9.34
N LEU A 175 9.05 -3.19 -8.41
CA LEU A 175 9.26 -4.37 -7.58
C LEU A 175 7.94 -5.10 -7.33
N ALA A 176 8.03 -6.36 -6.93
CA ALA A 176 6.92 -7.14 -6.41
C ALA A 176 7.24 -7.66 -5.02
N ILE A 177 6.25 -7.68 -4.17
CA ILE A 177 6.21 -8.37 -2.89
C ILE A 177 5.46 -9.68 -3.12
N PRO A 178 6.12 -10.85 -3.14
CA PRO A 178 5.44 -12.14 -3.12
C PRO A 178 4.62 -12.27 -1.83
N VAL A 179 3.38 -12.73 -1.94
CA VAL A 179 2.48 -12.87 -0.79
C VAL A 179 2.35 -14.35 -0.44
N ASP A 180 2.96 -14.75 0.65
CA ASP A 180 2.88 -16.09 1.21
C ASP A 180 3.10 -16.08 2.74
N HIS A 181 2.78 -17.20 3.39
CA HIS A 181 2.93 -17.34 4.84
C HIS A 181 4.39 -17.28 5.29
N ARG A 182 5.35 -17.70 4.46
CA ARG A 182 6.77 -17.63 4.78
C ARG A 182 7.23 -16.18 4.90
N GLN A 183 6.81 -15.31 3.96
CA GLN A 183 7.09 -13.88 4.03
C GLN A 183 6.55 -13.25 5.30
N LEU A 184 5.30 -13.58 5.68
CA LEU A 184 4.71 -13.06 6.91
C LEU A 184 5.46 -13.54 8.15
N GLN A 185 5.88 -14.81 8.19
CA GLN A 185 6.70 -15.35 9.28
C GLN A 185 8.07 -14.64 9.35
N ASN A 186 8.72 -14.36 8.22
CA ASN A 186 9.97 -13.61 8.17
C ASN A 186 9.82 -12.21 8.76
N VAL A 187 8.75 -11.49 8.38
CA VAL A 187 8.47 -10.15 8.91
C VAL A 187 8.23 -10.22 10.41
N ARG A 188 7.41 -11.14 10.89
CA ARG A 188 7.12 -11.33 12.31
C ARG A 188 8.39 -11.62 13.12
N ALA A 189 9.19 -12.59 12.67
CA ALA A 189 10.45 -12.94 13.33
C ALA A 189 11.44 -11.77 13.38
N ARG A 190 11.47 -10.92 12.35
CA ARG A 190 12.40 -9.81 12.26
C ARG A 190 11.96 -8.57 13.03
N THR A 191 10.66 -8.35 13.13
CA THR A 191 10.08 -7.15 13.74
C THR A 191 9.59 -7.34 15.17
N GLY A 192 9.44 -8.59 15.62
CA GLY A 192 8.84 -8.94 16.92
C GLY A 192 7.33 -8.73 16.95
N ILE A 193 6.65 -8.70 15.79
CA ILE A 193 5.18 -8.58 15.70
C ILE A 193 4.60 -9.98 15.63
N ASP A 194 3.98 -10.46 16.71
CA ASP A 194 3.42 -11.80 16.78
C ASP A 194 1.92 -11.84 16.43
N ASP A 195 1.19 -10.77 16.77
CA ASP A 195 -0.24 -10.65 16.53
C ASP A 195 -0.57 -10.07 15.16
N ALA A 196 -1.80 -10.30 14.68
CA ALA A 196 -2.33 -9.65 13.51
C ALA A 196 -2.42 -8.13 13.73
N VAL A 197 -1.86 -7.37 12.78
CA VAL A 197 -1.83 -5.90 12.84
C VAL A 197 -3.00 -5.25 12.11
N LEU A 198 -3.60 -5.99 11.16
CA LEU A 198 -4.70 -5.49 10.35
C LEU A 198 -6.04 -5.78 11.04
N ALA A 199 -6.76 -4.71 11.39
CA ALA A 199 -8.10 -4.84 11.90
C ALA A 199 -9.07 -5.08 10.74
N PHE A 200 -9.60 -6.30 10.68
CA PHE A 200 -10.74 -6.65 9.84
C PHE A 200 -12.02 -6.51 10.65
N LEU A 201 -13.10 -6.04 10.01
CA LEU A 201 -14.39 -5.96 10.69
C LEU A 201 -14.92 -7.35 11.02
N PRO A 202 -15.65 -7.52 12.14
CA PRO A 202 -16.38 -8.74 12.41
C PRO A 202 -17.34 -9.04 11.26
N GLY A 203 -17.25 -10.22 10.65
CA GLY A 203 -18.00 -10.62 9.46
C GLY A 203 -17.17 -10.75 8.17
N ALA A 204 -16.06 -10.04 8.04
CA ALA A 204 -15.17 -10.17 6.88
C ALA A 204 -14.35 -11.49 6.86
N ARG A 205 -14.45 -12.29 7.92
CA ARG A 205 -13.72 -13.57 8.03
C ARG A 205 -14.40 -14.76 7.35
N GLU A 206 -15.69 -14.68 7.02
CA GLU A 206 -16.46 -15.85 6.55
C GLU A 206 -16.78 -15.81 5.06
N GLU A 207 -16.73 -14.65 4.42
CA GLU A 207 -16.87 -14.55 2.98
C GLU A 207 -15.52 -14.14 2.39
N GLY A 208 -14.74 -15.13 1.93
CA GLY A 208 -13.57 -14.87 1.11
C GLY A 208 -14.00 -13.93 -0.02
N PHE A 209 -13.23 -12.85 -0.27
CA PHE A 209 -13.49 -11.92 -1.37
C PHE A 209 -13.52 -12.70 -2.68
N SER A 210 -14.66 -13.29 -3.01
CA SER A 210 -14.89 -13.83 -4.33
C SER A 210 -15.33 -12.66 -5.21
N TYR A 211 -14.39 -12.10 -5.97
CA TYR A 211 -14.76 -11.29 -7.12
C TYR A 211 -15.43 -12.21 -8.12
N GLU A 212 -16.75 -12.40 -7.99
CA GLU A 212 -17.54 -13.02 -9.04
C GLU A 212 -17.31 -12.20 -10.32
N LYS A 213 -16.96 -12.92 -11.36
CA LYS A 213 -16.89 -12.38 -12.71
C LYS A 213 -18.24 -11.77 -13.04
N ALA A 214 -18.35 -10.43 -13.00
CA ALA A 214 -19.42 -9.73 -13.65
C ALA A 214 -19.25 -10.01 -15.14
N ALA A 215 -20.21 -10.76 -15.70
CA ALA A 215 -20.33 -11.07 -17.12
C ALA A 215 -20.65 -9.81 -17.92
#